data_6193da846d0466c6828d1db8559507c2
#
_entry.id   6193da846d0466c6828d1db8559507c2
#
_cell.length_a   1.000
_cell.length_b   1.000
_cell.length_c   1.000
_cell.angle_alpha   90.00
_cell.angle_beta   90.00
_cell.angle_gamma   90.00
#
_symmetry.space_group_name_H-M   'P 1'
#
loop_
_entity.id
_entity.type
_entity.pdbx_description
1 polymer ?
#
loop_
_entity_poly.entity_id
_entity_poly.type
_entity_poly.pdbx_seq_one_letter_code
_entity_poly.pdbx_strand_id
1 'polypeptide(L)'
;MKKIILLFFVLNSSLYSQEYKIPPDVIKSLIDANPPPSLNLNNQGTFGLILNRDGYQSISDLAKDELRIAGTRLDPVRYTSSRMSYYKSFSIIDVKSGNEI
;
A
#
# COMPACT_ATOMS: atom_id res chain seq x y z
N MET A 1 -47.06 26.06 6.68
CA MET A 1 -46.93 24.62 6.93
C MET A 1 -46.50 23.81 5.72
N LYS A 2 -47.11 23.95 4.54
CA LYS A 2 -46.74 23.17 3.31
C LYS A 2 -45.29 23.38 2.89
N LYS A 3 -44.70 24.57 3.02
CA LYS A 3 -43.30 24.87 2.65
C LYS A 3 -42.28 24.22 3.60
N ILE A 4 -42.62 24.05 4.88
CA ILE A 4 -41.76 23.40 5.87
C ILE A 4 -41.71 21.89 5.64
N ILE A 5 -42.82 21.28 5.22
CA ILE A 5 -42.91 19.85 4.89
C ILE A 5 -42.05 19.54 3.64
N LEU A 6 -42.08 20.43 2.63
CA LEU A 6 -41.25 20.29 1.43
C LEU A 6 -39.75 20.35 1.76
N LEU A 7 -39.34 21.28 2.64
CA LEU A 7 -37.95 21.42 3.08
C LEU A 7 -37.48 20.16 3.83
N PHE A 8 -38.33 19.57 4.66
CA PHE A 8 -38.00 18.35 5.39
C PHE A 8 -37.84 17.13 4.47
N PHE A 9 -38.59 17.10 3.37
CA PHE A 9 -38.48 16.02 2.37
C PHE A 9 -37.19 16.11 1.55
N VAL A 10 -36.74 17.32 1.21
CA VAL A 10 -35.48 17.57 0.48
C VAL A 10 -34.25 17.24 1.35
N LEU A 11 -34.30 17.51 2.65
CA LEU A 11 -33.20 17.16 3.56
C LEU A 11 -32.99 15.65 3.71
N ASN A 12 -34.03 14.85 3.62
CA ASN A 12 -33.93 13.40 3.77
C ASN A 12 -33.33 12.70 2.53
N SER A 13 -33.42 13.29 1.33
CA SER A 13 -32.83 12.70 0.12
C SER A 13 -31.31 12.76 0.06
N SER A 14 -30.68 13.59 0.91
CA SER A 14 -29.22 13.74 0.97
C SER A 14 -28.51 12.72 1.87
N LEU A 15 -29.24 11.86 2.59
CA LEU A 15 -28.68 10.91 3.56
C LEU A 15 -28.37 9.54 2.99
N TYR A 16 -28.57 9.31 1.71
CA TYR A 16 -28.11 8.07 1.07
C TYR A 16 -26.61 8.17 0.85
N SER A 17 -25.83 7.81 1.84
CA SER A 17 -24.41 7.50 1.69
C SER A 17 -24.30 6.31 0.73
N GLN A 18 -23.49 6.45 -0.31
CA GLN A 18 -23.18 5.31 -1.17
C GLN A 18 -22.47 4.26 -0.33
N GLU A 19 -23.12 3.11 -0.16
CA GLU A 19 -22.50 1.98 0.51
C GLU A 19 -21.26 1.55 -0.29
N TYR A 20 -20.11 1.50 0.39
CA TYR A 20 -18.87 1.04 -0.23
C TYR A 20 -19.02 -0.43 -0.64
N LYS A 21 -19.01 -0.67 -1.94
CA LYS A 21 -19.10 -2.04 -2.47
C LYS A 21 -17.74 -2.70 -2.39
N ILE A 22 -17.66 -3.75 -1.60
CA ILE A 22 -16.49 -4.62 -1.57
C ILE A 22 -16.37 -5.32 -2.92
N PRO A 23 -15.20 -5.28 -3.59
CA PRO A 23 -15.01 -5.99 -4.85
C PRO A 23 -15.12 -7.50 -4.66
N PRO A 24 -15.43 -8.27 -5.71
CA PRO A 24 -15.42 -9.73 -5.67
C PRO A 24 -14.10 -10.29 -5.12
N ASP A 25 -14.17 -11.44 -4.44
CA ASP A 25 -13.00 -12.04 -3.75
C ASP A 25 -11.80 -12.26 -4.68
N VAL A 26 -12.05 -12.59 -5.94
CA VAL A 26 -10.97 -12.75 -6.95
C VAL A 26 -10.21 -11.43 -7.16
N ILE A 27 -10.92 -10.32 -7.25
CA ILE A 27 -10.29 -8.99 -7.41
C ILE A 27 -9.58 -8.59 -6.13
N LYS A 28 -10.19 -8.86 -4.97
CA LYS A 28 -9.59 -8.60 -3.67
C LYS A 28 -8.27 -9.35 -3.50
N SER A 29 -8.25 -10.65 -3.82
CA SER A 29 -7.04 -11.48 -3.71
C SER A 29 -5.90 -11.00 -4.62
N LEU A 30 -6.20 -10.46 -5.80
CA LEU A 30 -5.20 -9.86 -6.70
C LEU A 30 -4.61 -8.57 -6.13
N ILE A 31 -5.44 -7.74 -5.48
CA ILE A 31 -5.00 -6.48 -4.88
C ILE A 31 -4.18 -6.75 -3.61
N ASP A 32 -4.60 -7.72 -2.80
CA ASP A 32 -3.93 -8.08 -1.54
C ASP A 32 -2.67 -8.96 -1.77
N ALA A 33 -2.43 -9.43 -3.01
CA ALA A 33 -1.25 -10.22 -3.34
C ALA A 33 0.03 -9.40 -3.16
N ASN A 34 1.01 -10.01 -2.49
CA ASN A 34 2.33 -9.40 -2.39
C ASN A 34 2.98 -9.27 -3.78
N PRO A 35 3.71 -8.18 -4.06
CA PRO A 35 4.44 -8.06 -5.30
C PRO A 35 5.51 -9.16 -5.41
N PRO A 36 5.87 -9.57 -6.63
CA PRO A 36 6.91 -10.56 -6.82
C PRO A 36 8.23 -10.07 -6.20
N PRO A 37 9.02 -10.97 -5.61
CA PRO A 37 10.32 -10.63 -5.07
C PRO A 37 11.27 -10.12 -6.16
N SER A 38 12.19 -9.24 -5.79
CA SER A 38 13.27 -8.81 -6.67
C SER A 38 14.44 -9.75 -6.54
N LEU A 39 14.98 -10.23 -7.67
CA LEU A 39 16.17 -11.07 -7.71
C LEU A 39 17.36 -10.26 -8.23
N ASN A 40 18.43 -10.22 -7.45
CA ASN A 40 19.70 -9.63 -7.84
C ASN A 40 20.77 -10.72 -7.88
N LEU A 41 21.39 -10.92 -9.02
CA LEU A 41 22.47 -11.89 -9.19
C LEU A 41 23.81 -11.21 -8.91
N ASN A 42 24.76 -11.99 -8.37
CA ASN A 42 26.16 -11.53 -8.28
C ASN A 42 26.78 -11.50 -9.70
N ASN A 43 27.93 -10.82 -9.83
CA ASN A 43 28.61 -10.67 -11.15
C ASN A 43 28.99 -12.00 -11.80
N GLN A 44 29.14 -13.06 -11.01
CA GLN A 44 29.51 -14.39 -11.49
C GLN A 44 28.29 -15.28 -11.80
N GLY A 45 27.08 -14.84 -11.47
CA GLY A 45 25.84 -15.60 -11.65
C GLY A 45 25.73 -16.86 -10.79
N THR A 46 26.53 -16.97 -9.71
CA THR A 46 26.57 -18.13 -8.82
C THR A 46 25.59 -18.03 -7.67
N PHE A 47 25.36 -16.82 -7.19
CA PHE A 47 24.45 -16.54 -6.09
C PHE A 47 23.42 -15.47 -6.48
N GLY A 48 22.21 -15.62 -5.98
CA GLY A 48 21.13 -14.65 -6.11
C GLY A 48 20.67 -14.16 -4.75
N LEU A 49 20.41 -12.86 -4.65
CA LEU A 49 19.78 -12.22 -3.51
C LEU A 49 18.31 -11.97 -3.85
N ILE A 50 17.41 -12.64 -3.15
CA ILE A 50 15.97 -12.44 -3.24
C ILE A 50 15.55 -11.40 -2.19
N LEU A 51 14.86 -10.37 -2.62
CA LEU A 51 14.39 -9.29 -1.78
C LEU A 51 12.86 -9.24 -1.82
N ASN A 52 12.23 -9.42 -0.66
CA ASN A 52 10.79 -9.34 -0.51
C ASN A 52 10.36 -7.97 0.01
N ARG A 53 9.30 -7.42 -0.54
CA ARG A 53 8.71 -6.14 -0.12
C ARG A 53 7.21 -6.25 0.01
N ASP A 54 6.61 -5.35 0.79
CA ASP A 54 5.15 -5.22 0.84
C ASP A 54 4.61 -4.61 -0.45
N GLY A 55 3.35 -4.94 -0.76
CA GLY A 55 2.64 -4.36 -1.88
C GLY A 55 2.29 -2.90 -1.61
N TYR A 56 1.29 -2.70 -0.80
CA TYR A 56 0.79 -1.37 -0.47
C TYR A 56 1.15 -0.96 0.95
N GLN A 57 1.37 0.32 1.14
CA GLN A 57 1.53 0.88 2.48
C GLN A 57 0.21 0.76 3.25
N SER A 58 0.31 0.48 4.54
CA SER A 58 -0.87 0.41 5.39
C SER A 58 -1.53 1.79 5.53
N ILE A 59 -2.83 1.81 5.83
CA ILE A 59 -3.56 3.06 6.11
C ILE A 59 -2.92 3.79 7.29
N SER A 60 -2.42 3.06 8.29
CA SER A 60 -1.71 3.64 9.43
C SER A 60 -0.41 4.34 9.03
N ASP A 61 0.33 3.82 8.04
CA ASP A 61 1.53 4.47 7.52
C ASP A 61 1.20 5.71 6.70
N LEU A 62 0.11 5.65 5.93
CA LEU A 62 -0.37 6.80 5.15
C LEU A 62 -0.96 7.92 6.01
N ALA A 63 -1.45 7.60 7.21
CA ALA A 63 -2.03 8.55 8.16
C ALA A 63 -1.01 9.21 9.09
N LYS A 64 0.28 8.83 9.02
CA LYS A 64 1.34 9.47 9.80
C LYS A 64 1.52 10.93 9.39
N ASP A 65 1.87 11.76 10.36
CA ASP A 65 2.17 13.16 10.11
C ASP A 65 3.36 13.31 9.14
N GLU A 66 3.21 14.21 8.19
CA GLU A 66 4.22 14.49 7.17
C GLU A 66 4.51 15.99 7.11
N LEU A 67 5.78 16.34 7.05
CA LEU A 67 6.20 17.68 6.64
C LEU A 67 6.26 17.76 5.11
N ARG A 68 5.59 18.76 4.56
CA ARG A 68 5.60 19.01 3.11
C ARG A 68 6.43 20.28 2.83
N ILE A 69 7.60 20.07 2.28
CA ILE A 69 8.54 21.15 2.00
C ILE A 69 8.93 21.08 0.51
N ALA A 70 8.57 22.11 -0.26
CA ALA A 70 8.91 22.22 -1.68
C ALA A 70 8.60 20.96 -2.51
N GLY A 71 7.46 20.33 -2.27
CA GLY A 71 7.05 19.11 -2.97
C GLY A 71 7.63 17.82 -2.40
N THR A 72 8.57 17.89 -1.47
CA THR A 72 9.09 16.72 -0.76
C THR A 72 8.25 16.43 0.47
N ARG A 73 8.02 15.15 0.75
CA ARG A 73 7.35 14.67 1.96
C ARG A 73 8.36 14.05 2.89
N LEU A 74 8.46 14.56 4.10
CA LEU A 74 9.42 14.13 5.10
C LEU A 74 8.72 13.62 6.35
N ASP A 75 9.25 12.54 6.93
CA ASP A 75 8.88 12.07 8.25
C ASP A 75 9.48 13.05 9.30
N PRO A 76 8.66 13.73 10.12
CA PRO A 76 9.14 14.72 11.07
C PRO A 76 9.96 14.13 12.22
N VAL A 77 9.86 12.80 12.46
CA VAL A 77 10.54 12.10 13.54
C VAL A 77 11.91 11.57 13.08
N ARG A 78 11.95 11.00 11.87
CA ARG A 78 13.15 10.34 11.33
C ARG A 78 13.96 11.23 10.39
N TYR A 79 13.39 12.35 9.95
CA TYR A 79 13.99 13.28 8.99
C TYR A 79 14.36 12.60 7.65
N THR A 80 13.63 11.56 7.28
CA THR A 80 13.77 10.83 6.00
C THR A 80 12.57 11.09 5.12
N SER A 81 12.65 10.67 3.86
CA SER A 81 11.47 10.70 2.99
C SER A 81 10.34 9.86 3.61
N SER A 82 9.14 10.44 3.71
CA SER A 82 7.96 9.70 4.10
C SER A 82 7.52 8.77 2.96
N ARG A 83 6.73 7.74 3.29
CA ARG A 83 6.17 6.78 2.34
C ARG A 83 7.21 5.98 1.56
N MET A 84 8.35 5.70 2.19
CA MET A 84 9.35 4.81 1.61
C MET A 84 8.86 3.36 1.66
N SER A 85 9.12 2.61 0.59
CA SER A 85 8.97 1.15 0.59
C SER A 85 10.24 0.52 1.13
N TYR A 86 10.09 -0.47 1.99
CA TYR A 86 11.20 -1.21 2.59
C TYR A 86 11.14 -2.68 2.17
N TYR A 87 12.30 -3.32 2.14
CA TYR A 87 12.36 -4.77 2.05
C TYR A 87 12.08 -5.36 3.43
N LYS A 88 11.19 -6.34 3.49
CA LYS A 88 10.81 -7.04 4.73
C LYS A 88 11.75 -8.17 5.08
N SER A 89 12.20 -8.88 4.06
CA SER A 89 13.09 -10.02 4.22
C SER A 89 13.98 -10.14 2.99
N PHE A 90 15.08 -10.84 3.18
CA PHE A 90 15.95 -11.26 2.10
C PHE A 90 16.33 -12.73 2.30
N SER A 91 16.62 -13.42 1.21
CA SER A 91 17.21 -14.74 1.23
C SER A 91 18.28 -14.84 0.13
N ILE A 92 19.25 -15.72 0.33
CA ILE A 92 20.31 -15.98 -0.63
C ILE A 92 20.07 -17.35 -1.22
N ILE A 93 20.13 -17.44 -2.54
CA ILE A 93 20.01 -18.72 -3.26
C ILE A 93 21.32 -19.05 -3.99
N ASP A 94 21.69 -20.30 -3.98
CA ASP A 94 22.68 -20.83 -4.92
C ASP A 94 22.00 -21.11 -6.26
N VAL A 95 22.44 -20.43 -7.31
CA VAL A 95 21.82 -20.51 -8.63
C VAL A 95 21.92 -21.90 -9.25
N LYS A 96 22.98 -22.67 -8.94
CA LYS A 96 23.17 -24.02 -9.49
C LYS A 96 22.27 -25.06 -8.85
N SER A 97 22.13 -25.01 -7.53
CA SER A 97 21.32 -25.99 -6.80
C SER A 97 19.86 -25.53 -6.63
N GLY A 98 19.59 -24.24 -6.76
CA GLY A 98 18.29 -23.65 -6.46
C GLY A 98 17.95 -23.63 -4.97
N ASN A 99 18.89 -24.00 -4.11
CA ASN A 99 18.67 -24.05 -2.66
C ASN A 99 18.87 -22.68 -2.03
N GLU A 100 18.02 -22.40 -1.06
CA GLU A 100 18.13 -21.25 -0.17
C GLU A 100 19.20 -21.52 0.89
N ILE A 101 20.05 -20.54 1.15
CA ILE A 101 21.15 -20.62 2.11
C ILE A 101 20.82 -19.79 3.35
#